data_397ea21273741cc034592c385713e39e
#
_entry.id   397ea21273741cc034592c385713e39e
#
_cell.length_a   1.000
_cell.length_b   1.000
_cell.length_c   1.000
_cell.angle_alpha   90.00
_cell.angle_beta   90.00
_cell.angle_gamma   90.00
#
_symmetry.space_group_name_H-M   'P 1'
#
loop_
_entity.id
_entity.type
_entity.pdbx_description
1 polymer ?
#
loop_
_entity_poly.entity_id
_entity_poly.type
_entity_poly.pdbx_seq_one_letter_code
_entity_poly.pdbx_strand_id
1 'polypeptide(L)'
;MKLVWILNVDMLWWIMKLQETAEGVILDVHVKPKSEKFRVEVDGDEVVVSCREAPVKGKVNRELLKQFSRLFGRNVTLVSGFTSRQKRFLVSDIGAEEVNRVLASAANARQ
;
A
#
# COMPACT_ATOMS: atom_id res chain seq x y z
N MET A 1 -14.81 8.72 -25.60
CA MET A 1 -15.32 8.57 -24.24
C MET A 1 -14.78 7.35 -23.56
N LYS A 2 -15.02 6.19 -24.12
CA LYS A 2 -14.49 4.97 -23.54
C LYS A 2 -12.98 4.97 -23.47
N LEU A 3 -12.33 5.51 -24.49
CA LEU A 3 -10.88 5.55 -24.51
C LEU A 3 -10.32 6.37 -23.35
N VAL A 4 -10.96 7.51 -23.10
CA VAL A 4 -10.52 8.38 -22.02
C VAL A 4 -10.69 7.67 -20.69
N TRP A 5 -11.81 7.00 -20.50
CA TRP A 5 -12.07 6.27 -19.28
C TRP A 5 -11.05 5.15 -19.08
N ILE A 6 -10.74 4.41 -20.13
CA ILE A 6 -9.77 3.33 -20.07
C ILE A 6 -8.39 3.86 -19.74
N LEU A 7 -8.02 4.98 -20.35
CA LEU A 7 -6.73 5.58 -20.05
C LEU A 7 -6.61 5.98 -18.60
N ASN A 8 -7.68 6.51 -18.01
CA ASN A 8 -7.64 6.90 -16.62
C ASN A 8 -7.40 5.69 -15.72
N VAL A 9 -8.06 4.58 -16.00
CA VAL A 9 -7.89 3.37 -15.23
C VAL A 9 -6.45 2.86 -15.36
N ASP A 10 -5.94 2.83 -16.57
CA ASP A 10 -4.58 2.39 -16.82
C ASP A 10 -3.57 3.27 -16.08
N MET A 11 -3.80 4.57 -16.09
CA MET A 11 -2.90 5.48 -15.40
C MET A 11 -2.86 5.23 -13.91
N LEU A 12 -4.01 4.99 -13.30
CA LEU A 12 -4.09 4.74 -11.88
C LEU A 12 -3.30 3.49 -11.51
N TRP A 13 -3.48 2.43 -12.26
CA TRP A 13 -2.77 1.20 -11.99
C TRP A 13 -1.28 1.37 -12.14
N TRP A 14 -0.89 2.08 -13.19
CA TRP A 14 0.51 2.32 -13.46
C TRP A 14 1.16 3.15 -12.34
N ILE A 15 0.47 4.19 -11.89
CA ILE A 15 0.98 5.07 -10.86
C ILE A 15 1.15 4.33 -9.54
N MET A 16 0.18 3.51 -9.18
CA MET A 16 0.20 2.83 -7.88
C MET A 16 0.92 1.49 -7.91
N LYS A 17 1.33 1.04 -9.10
CA LYS A 17 1.99 -0.27 -9.23
C LYS A 17 1.18 -1.38 -8.58
N LEU A 18 -0.12 -1.33 -8.76
CA LEU A 18 -1.01 -2.32 -8.21
C LEU A 18 -1.17 -3.47 -9.18
N GLN A 19 -1.27 -4.67 -8.64
CA GLN A 19 -1.42 -5.88 -9.43
C GLN A 19 -2.58 -6.69 -8.88
N GLU A 20 -3.64 -6.84 -9.66
CA GLU A 20 -4.79 -7.64 -9.25
C GLU A 20 -4.51 -9.11 -9.46
N THR A 21 -4.93 -9.91 -8.50
CA THR A 21 -4.86 -11.37 -8.58
C THR A 21 -6.22 -11.93 -8.22
N ALA A 22 -6.36 -13.25 -8.35
CA ALA A 22 -7.59 -13.93 -7.98
C ALA A 22 -7.91 -13.77 -6.49
N GLU A 23 -6.88 -13.57 -5.66
CA GLU A 23 -7.04 -13.49 -4.21
C GLU A 23 -7.18 -12.07 -3.69
N GLY A 24 -6.76 -11.09 -4.47
CA GLY A 24 -6.78 -9.70 -4.04
C GLY A 24 -5.80 -8.87 -4.81
N VAL A 25 -5.19 -7.90 -4.15
CA VAL A 25 -4.28 -6.95 -4.80
C VAL A 25 -2.90 -7.05 -4.17
N ILE A 26 -1.90 -7.12 -5.03
CA ILE A 26 -0.50 -7.04 -4.61
C ILE A 26 -0.11 -5.57 -4.57
N LEU A 27 0.43 -5.15 -3.44
CA LEU A 27 0.81 -3.76 -3.20
C LEU A 27 2.28 -3.70 -2.83
N ASP A 28 3.06 -3.00 -3.62
CA ASP A 28 4.47 -2.77 -3.33
C ASP A 28 4.60 -1.43 -2.61
N VAL A 29 5.32 -1.44 -1.49
CA VAL A 29 5.53 -0.21 -0.73
C VAL A 29 7.00 -0.03 -0.38
N HIS A 30 7.40 1.21 -0.28
CA HIS A 30 8.70 1.59 0.25
C HIS A 30 8.51 2.07 1.68
N VAL A 31 9.24 1.50 2.62
CA VAL A 31 9.03 1.74 4.05
C VAL A 31 10.11 2.65 4.60
N LYS A 32 9.68 3.65 5.39
CA LYS A 32 10.58 4.51 6.14
C LYS A 32 10.37 4.23 7.64
N PRO A 33 11.23 3.44 8.25
CA PRO A 33 11.07 3.13 9.67
C PRO A 33 11.55 4.27 10.56
N LYS A 34 11.29 4.15 11.84
CA LYS A 34 11.73 5.13 12.86
C LYS A 34 11.22 6.53 12.57
N SER A 35 10.00 6.63 12.06
CA SER A 35 9.35 7.91 11.81
C SER A 35 8.51 8.30 13.01
N GLU A 36 8.08 9.55 13.04
CA GLU A 36 7.29 10.04 14.16
C GLU A 36 5.93 9.39 14.24
N LYS A 37 5.33 9.10 13.09
CA LYS A 37 4.01 8.50 13.07
C LYS A 37 3.81 7.71 11.79
N PHE A 38 2.79 6.88 11.80
CA PHE A 38 2.41 6.15 10.61
C PHE A 38 1.82 7.11 9.59
N ARG A 39 2.29 7.02 8.35
CA ARG A 39 1.83 7.91 7.28
C ARG A 39 1.94 7.21 5.95
N VAL A 40 0.94 7.41 5.11
CA VAL A 40 0.94 6.91 3.74
C VAL A 40 1.11 8.09 2.80
N GLU A 41 2.05 7.97 1.87
CA GLU A 41 2.28 8.98 0.84
C GLU A 41 2.36 8.30 -0.51
N VAL A 42 1.90 9.01 -1.53
CA VAL A 42 2.05 8.56 -2.91
C VAL A 42 2.99 9.53 -3.60
N ASP A 43 4.11 9.00 -4.09
CA ASP A 43 5.15 9.80 -4.72
C ASP A 43 5.40 9.23 -6.11
N GLY A 44 4.80 9.87 -7.13
CA GLY A 44 4.85 9.36 -8.48
C GLY A 44 4.09 8.06 -8.58
N ASP A 45 4.79 7.00 -8.97
CA ASP A 45 4.20 5.67 -9.06
C ASP A 45 4.52 4.81 -7.84
N GLU A 46 5.03 5.43 -6.78
CA GLU A 46 5.50 4.70 -5.62
C GLU A 46 4.63 5.01 -4.40
N VAL A 47 4.34 3.98 -3.62
CA VAL A 47 3.66 4.14 -2.34
C VAL A 47 4.72 4.11 -1.25
N VAL A 48 4.80 5.17 -0.47
CA VAL A 48 5.78 5.30 0.60
C VAL A 48 5.03 5.31 1.92
N VAL A 49 5.46 4.44 2.83
CA VAL A 49 4.80 4.29 4.12
C VAL A 49 5.81 4.53 5.23
N SER A 50 5.53 5.55 6.04
CA SER A 50 6.33 5.81 7.24
C SER A 50 5.74 5.03 8.39
N CYS A 51 6.59 4.43 9.20
CA CYS A 51 6.13 3.72 10.38
C CYS A 51 7.02 4.06 11.57
N ARG A 52 6.48 3.87 12.76
CA ARG A 52 7.15 4.31 13.99
C ARG A 52 8.23 3.36 14.46
N GLU A 53 8.02 2.07 14.24
CA GLU A 53 8.90 1.06 14.79
C GLU A 53 10.27 1.05 14.13
N ALA A 54 11.25 0.59 14.87
CA ALA A 54 12.57 0.33 14.33
C ALA A 54 12.58 -1.04 13.65
N PRO A 55 13.47 -1.26 12.67
CA PRO A 55 13.52 -2.54 11.96
C PRO A 55 14.21 -3.62 12.79
N VAL A 56 13.61 -3.96 13.91
CA VAL A 56 14.17 -4.90 14.87
C VAL A 56 13.11 -5.96 15.18
N LYS A 57 13.48 -7.22 15.04
CA LYS A 57 12.67 -8.36 15.45
C LYS A 57 11.25 -8.34 14.88
N GLY A 58 11.10 -7.92 13.64
CA GLY A 58 9.80 -7.94 12.98
C GLY A 58 8.81 -6.88 13.42
N LYS A 59 9.26 -5.90 14.19
CA LYS A 59 8.34 -4.86 14.68
C LYS A 59 7.73 -4.03 13.56
N VAL A 60 8.54 -3.68 12.54
CA VAL A 60 8.06 -2.92 11.41
C VAL A 60 6.97 -3.72 10.68
N ASN A 61 7.23 -4.99 10.41
CA ASN A 61 6.26 -5.81 9.69
C ASN A 61 4.94 -5.91 10.46
N ARG A 62 5.01 -6.08 11.77
CA ARG A 62 3.80 -6.17 12.58
C ARG A 62 3.01 -4.86 12.55
N GLU A 63 3.71 -3.73 12.64
CA GLU A 63 3.02 -2.44 12.58
C GLU A 63 2.34 -2.25 11.23
N LEU A 64 3.03 -2.58 10.13
CA LEU A 64 2.47 -2.41 8.80
C LEU A 64 1.26 -3.30 8.59
N LEU A 65 1.34 -4.56 9.00
CA LEU A 65 0.21 -5.48 8.85
C LEU A 65 -0.99 -4.97 9.63
N LYS A 66 -0.78 -4.51 10.86
CA LYS A 66 -1.86 -3.98 11.68
C LYS A 66 -2.49 -2.75 11.05
N GLN A 67 -1.67 -1.82 10.62
CA GLN A 67 -2.17 -0.57 10.05
C GLN A 67 -2.88 -0.80 8.72
N PHE A 68 -2.30 -1.63 7.87
CA PHE A 68 -2.93 -1.91 6.58
C PHE A 68 -4.24 -2.68 6.74
N SER A 69 -4.29 -3.63 7.69
CA SER A 69 -5.53 -4.36 7.94
C SER A 69 -6.65 -3.40 8.35
N ARG A 70 -6.32 -2.43 9.19
CA ARG A 70 -7.30 -1.42 9.59
C ARG A 70 -7.70 -0.52 8.43
N LEU A 71 -6.70 -0.10 7.66
CA LEU A 71 -6.91 0.85 6.59
C LEU A 71 -7.82 0.27 5.51
N PHE A 72 -7.57 -0.96 5.10
CA PHE A 72 -8.32 -1.59 4.03
C PHE A 72 -9.54 -2.36 4.52
N GLY A 73 -9.59 -2.68 5.81
CA GLY A 73 -10.65 -3.51 6.35
C GLY A 73 -10.62 -4.93 5.79
N ARG A 74 -9.44 -5.43 5.48
CA ARG A 74 -9.25 -6.74 4.87
C ARG A 74 -8.05 -7.42 5.50
N ASN A 75 -7.93 -8.72 5.29
CA ASN A 75 -6.72 -9.44 5.68
C ASN A 75 -5.56 -8.99 4.79
N VAL A 76 -4.42 -8.76 5.41
CA VAL A 76 -3.22 -8.36 4.69
C VAL A 76 -2.09 -9.31 5.06
N THR A 77 -1.37 -9.77 4.05
CA THR A 77 -0.27 -10.71 4.23
C THR A 77 1.00 -10.11 3.63
N LEU A 78 2.10 -10.28 4.33
CA LEU A 78 3.40 -9.87 3.79
C LEU A 78 3.91 -10.98 2.89
N VAL A 79 4.07 -10.66 1.62
CA VAL A 79 4.47 -11.65 0.61
C VAL A 79 5.98 -11.75 0.47
N SER A 80 6.67 -10.59 0.48
CA SER A 80 8.11 -10.60 0.35
C SER A 80 8.69 -9.33 0.95
N GLY A 81 10.01 -9.32 1.13
CA GLY A 81 10.69 -8.17 1.68
C GLY A 81 10.69 -8.15 3.20
N PHE A 82 10.76 -9.31 3.84
CA PHE A 82 10.67 -9.41 5.30
C PHE A 82 11.73 -8.58 6.01
N THR A 83 12.91 -8.48 5.44
CA THR A 83 14.00 -7.71 6.03
C THR A 83 14.41 -6.52 5.17
N SER A 84 13.61 -6.17 4.21
CA SER A 84 13.90 -5.11 3.25
C SER A 84 13.00 -3.91 3.51
N ARG A 85 13.45 -2.74 3.09
CA ARG A 85 12.58 -1.56 3.11
C ARG A 85 11.58 -1.59 1.96
N GLN A 86 11.86 -2.37 0.94
CA GLN A 86 10.94 -2.58 -0.15
C GLN A 86 10.13 -3.83 0.17
N LYS A 87 8.83 -3.67 0.40
CA LYS A 87 7.99 -4.79 0.85
C LYS A 87 6.81 -4.96 -0.08
N ARG A 88 6.34 -6.19 -0.13
CA ARG A 88 5.20 -6.54 -0.98
C ARG A 88 4.13 -7.20 -0.13
N PHE A 89 2.91 -6.67 -0.21
CA PHE A 89 1.78 -7.17 0.57
C PHE A 89 0.68 -7.65 -0.35
N LEU A 90 -0.06 -8.63 0.13
CA LEU A 90 -1.31 -9.04 -0.51
C LEU A 90 -2.46 -8.56 0.35
N VAL A 91 -3.33 -7.75 -0.24
CA VAL A 91 -4.56 -7.32 0.41
C VAL A 91 -5.67 -8.18 -0.16
N SER A 92 -6.30 -8.98 0.70
CA SER A 92 -7.27 -10.00 0.27
C SER A 92 -8.63 -9.41 -0.04
N ASP A 93 -9.35 -10.03 -0.98
CA ASP A 93 -10.75 -9.72 -1.24
C ASP A 93 -11.02 -8.26 -1.56
N ILE A 94 -10.18 -7.66 -2.38
CA ILE A 94 -10.31 -6.26 -2.74
C ILE A 94 -9.85 -6.09 -4.17
N GLY A 95 -10.37 -5.09 -4.85
CA GLY A 95 -9.93 -4.76 -6.20
C GLY A 95 -8.96 -3.59 -6.21
N ALA A 96 -8.23 -3.44 -7.31
CA ALA A 96 -7.22 -2.39 -7.43
C ALA A 96 -7.84 -1.00 -7.32
N GLU A 97 -9.04 -0.83 -7.83
CA GLU A 97 -9.71 0.47 -7.78
C GLU A 97 -9.98 0.90 -6.35
N GLU A 98 -10.42 -0.03 -5.52
CA GLU A 98 -10.68 0.28 -4.12
C GLU A 98 -9.39 0.53 -3.35
N VAL A 99 -8.35 -0.26 -3.62
CA VAL A 99 -7.05 -0.03 -2.99
C VAL A 99 -6.53 1.36 -3.33
N ASN A 100 -6.65 1.73 -4.60
CA ASN A 100 -6.22 3.05 -5.04
C ASN A 100 -6.98 4.16 -4.31
N ARG A 101 -8.29 4.01 -4.18
CA ARG A 101 -9.11 5.01 -3.50
C ARG A 101 -8.74 5.13 -2.03
N VAL A 102 -8.52 4.01 -1.36
CA VAL A 102 -8.17 4.00 0.06
C VAL A 102 -6.80 4.65 0.27
N LEU A 103 -5.84 4.32 -0.58
CA LEU A 103 -4.50 4.89 -0.45
C LEU A 103 -4.52 6.40 -0.69
N ALA A 104 -5.25 6.84 -1.70
CA ALA A 104 -5.36 8.26 -1.99
C ALA A 104 -6.00 9.01 -0.83
N SER A 105 -7.03 8.43 -0.24
CA SER A 105 -7.70 9.03 0.90
C SER A 105 -6.76 9.10 2.10
N ALA A 106 -6.01 8.04 2.35
CA ALA A 106 -5.08 8.02 3.48
C ALA A 106 -3.97 9.05 3.30
N ALA A 107 -3.47 9.19 2.07
CA ALA A 107 -2.41 10.16 1.79
C ALA A 107 -2.92 11.59 1.99
N ASN A 108 -4.17 11.86 1.63
CA ASN A 108 -4.74 13.18 1.78
C ASN A 108 -5.14 13.49 3.22
N ALA A 109 -5.45 12.48 4.00
CA ALA A 109 -5.94 12.66 5.36
C ALA A 109 -4.84 12.99 6.36
N ARG A 110 -3.59 12.96 5.94
CA ARG A 110 -2.48 13.19 6.86
C ARG A 110 -2.42 14.63 7.37
N GLN A 111 -3.17 15.49 6.73
CA GLN A 111 -3.26 16.85 7.18
C GLN A 111 -3.84 16.91 8.59
#